data_a1aca2bcdc8e9b01e271c352f1592295
#
_entry.id   a1aca2bcdc8e9b01e271c352f1592295
#
_cell.length_a   1.000
_cell.length_b   1.000
_cell.length_c   1.000
_cell.angle_alpha   90.00
_cell.angle_beta   90.00
_cell.angle_gamma   90.00
#
_symmetry.space_group_name_H-M   'P 1'
#
loop_
_entity.id
_entity.type
_entity.pdbx_description
1 polymer ?
#
loop_
_entity_poly.entity_id
_entity_poly.type
_entity_poly.pdbx_seq_one_letter_code
_entity_poly.pdbx_strand_id
1 'polypeptide(L)'
;MPFERSFTNFPSLGRAYCLQFAKLGAAIVVNDLVNPDPVVQEIKQLGGQAVGNKASCEDGEAVVKSAIDAFGRIDILVNNAGILRDKAFTNMDDSLWNPVVNVHLRGTYKVTKAAWPHMLKQKYGRIVNTASTSGIYGNFGQANYAAAKLGILGFSRTLALEGAKNNIKVNTIAPNAGTNMTRSIMPEEMVQSFKPDYVAPLVVLLCSDMVPGAGTKGLYECGSGWFSATRWQRTGGHGFPVDVKLTPEEVLKHWNQITNFDDGRADHPEDGQAGAEKVMANMGNRSGGDQGESSVLQNIEKAKNMTADGTPFDYVDRDIILYNLSLGAKRTDLPLVYENNEHFQALPSYGVIPWFNTATPWNMDDIVANFSPMMLLHGEQYMEVRKFPIPTAANTLTYPKLIDVIDKGNAALVVAGYTTKDARTKEDLFYNESTVFIRGSGGFGGSPKPTVARPKAATAAYKAPQRKPDAVVEEKTSEDQAALYRLNGDRNPLHIDPEFSKVGGFKTPILHGLCSLGVSGKHVFSSFGAYKNLKVRFAGVVIPGQTLKTEMWKEGNTVIFQTTVVDTGKPAITGAGAELLEGAKAKL
;
A
#
# COMPACT_ATOMS: atom_id res chain seq x y z
N MET A 1 -11.50 46.10 29.36
CA MET A 1 -11.74 45.74 30.75
C MET A 1 -11.15 44.38 31.00
N PRO A 2 -10.25 44.19 31.97
CA PRO A 2 -9.65 42.92 32.27
C PRO A 2 -10.66 42.02 32.96
N PHE A 3 -10.87 40.82 32.41
CA PHE A 3 -11.63 39.78 33.08
C PHE A 3 -10.69 39.02 34.04
N GLU A 4 -10.46 39.59 35.19
CA GLU A 4 -10.01 38.83 36.38
C GLU A 4 -11.27 38.17 36.99
N ARG A 5 -11.44 36.88 36.76
CA ARG A 5 -12.17 35.98 37.65
C ARG A 5 -11.35 34.75 37.89
N SER A 6 -10.81 34.67 39.08
CA SER A 6 -10.26 33.49 39.73
C SER A 6 -11.26 32.32 39.67
N PHE A 7 -10.95 31.26 38.89
CA PHE A 7 -11.79 30.07 38.76
C PHE A 7 -11.12 28.88 39.42
N THR A 8 -11.07 28.86 40.73
CA THR A 8 -10.37 27.84 41.52
C THR A 8 -11.17 26.57 41.83
N ASN A 9 -12.47 26.44 41.43
CA ASN A 9 -13.29 25.31 41.82
C ASN A 9 -14.24 24.72 40.75
N PHE A 10 -14.01 24.93 39.47
CA PHE A 10 -14.91 24.41 38.44
C PHE A 10 -14.34 23.23 37.64
N PRO A 11 -15.18 22.25 37.26
CA PRO A 11 -14.77 21.10 36.49
C PRO A 11 -14.25 21.53 35.10
N SER A 12 -13.05 21.12 34.77
CA SER A 12 -12.45 21.28 33.44
C SER A 12 -11.95 19.93 32.91
N LEU A 13 -11.92 19.78 31.59
CA LEU A 13 -11.41 18.57 30.96
C LEU A 13 -9.98 18.28 31.44
N GLY A 14 -9.09 19.28 31.43
CA GLY A 14 -7.69 19.13 31.85
C GLY A 14 -7.54 18.60 33.28
N ARG A 15 -8.32 19.16 34.23
CA ARG A 15 -8.34 18.67 35.62
C ARG A 15 -8.81 17.21 35.69
N ALA A 16 -9.91 16.85 35.00
CA ALA A 16 -10.43 15.48 34.99
C ALA A 16 -9.39 14.49 34.45
N TYR A 17 -8.66 14.84 33.39
CA TYR A 17 -7.58 14.02 32.85
C TYR A 17 -6.44 13.83 33.85
N CYS A 18 -5.94 14.93 34.44
CA CYS A 18 -4.88 14.90 35.43
C CYS A 18 -5.20 13.97 36.61
N LEU A 19 -6.42 14.10 37.17
CA LEU A 19 -6.86 13.28 38.28
C LEU A 19 -7.01 11.80 37.93
N GLN A 20 -7.52 11.51 36.74
CA GLN A 20 -7.69 10.13 36.28
C GLN A 20 -6.32 9.45 36.04
N PHE A 21 -5.36 10.13 35.42
CA PHE A 21 -3.99 9.63 35.26
C PHE A 21 -3.27 9.47 36.60
N ALA A 22 -3.42 10.42 37.51
CA ALA A 22 -2.81 10.35 38.84
C ALA A 22 -3.32 9.14 39.65
N LYS A 23 -4.61 8.83 39.62
CA LYS A 23 -5.19 7.62 40.21
C LYS A 23 -4.60 6.32 39.71
N LEU A 24 -4.06 6.33 38.49
CA LEU A 24 -3.39 5.19 37.85
C LEU A 24 -1.85 5.20 38.06
N GLY A 25 -1.36 6.11 38.89
CA GLY A 25 0.06 6.18 39.27
C GLY A 25 0.95 6.97 38.32
N ALA A 26 0.38 7.72 37.37
CA ALA A 26 1.18 8.59 36.50
C ALA A 26 1.71 9.81 37.25
N ALA A 27 2.93 10.24 36.92
CA ALA A 27 3.49 11.53 37.34
C ALA A 27 3.03 12.63 36.38
N ILE A 28 2.52 13.74 36.89
CA ILE A 28 1.76 14.73 36.12
C ILE A 28 2.45 16.09 36.07
N VAL A 29 2.58 16.67 34.88
CA VAL A 29 2.78 18.12 34.72
C VAL A 29 1.41 18.76 34.48
N VAL A 30 0.99 19.60 35.38
CA VAL A 30 -0.22 20.39 35.23
C VAL A 30 0.16 21.73 34.60
N ASN A 31 -0.12 21.89 33.31
CA ASN A 31 0.11 23.16 32.62
C ASN A 31 -1.20 23.99 32.61
N ASP A 32 -1.15 25.14 33.21
CA ASP A 32 -2.24 26.12 33.18
C ASP A 32 -1.63 27.54 33.25
N LEU A 33 -2.01 28.39 32.30
CA LEU A 33 -1.46 29.75 32.16
C LEU A 33 -1.73 30.62 33.40
N VAL A 34 -2.82 30.35 34.10
CA VAL A 34 -3.27 31.16 35.24
C VAL A 34 -2.78 30.56 36.56
N ASN A 35 -3.25 29.36 36.91
CA ASN A 35 -2.89 28.73 38.17
C ASN A 35 -3.03 27.20 38.17
N PRO A 36 -1.95 26.44 38.04
CA PRO A 36 -1.95 24.98 38.12
C PRO A 36 -2.02 24.43 39.56
N ASP A 37 -1.70 25.26 40.57
CA ASP A 37 -1.43 24.81 41.92
C ASP A 37 -2.60 24.07 42.62
N PRO A 38 -3.88 24.45 42.46
CA PRO A 38 -5.01 23.72 43.06
C PRO A 38 -5.06 22.27 42.58
N VAL A 39 -4.84 22.01 41.27
CA VAL A 39 -4.86 20.65 40.69
C VAL A 39 -3.64 19.86 41.16
N VAL A 40 -2.48 20.49 41.23
CA VAL A 40 -1.25 19.88 41.77
C VAL A 40 -1.44 19.43 43.22
N GLN A 41 -2.06 20.28 44.06
CA GLN A 41 -2.34 19.95 45.47
C GLN A 41 -3.34 18.80 45.59
N GLU A 42 -4.40 18.81 44.78
CA GLU A 42 -5.41 17.74 44.76
C GLU A 42 -4.76 16.38 44.37
N ILE A 43 -3.88 16.37 43.37
CA ILE A 43 -3.16 15.15 42.98
C ILE A 43 -2.26 14.65 44.12
N LYS A 44 -1.54 15.54 44.79
CA LYS A 44 -0.69 15.20 45.94
C LYS A 44 -1.48 14.65 47.12
N GLN A 45 -2.67 15.22 47.40
CA GLN A 45 -3.58 14.71 48.42
C GLN A 45 -4.10 13.30 48.12
N LEU A 46 -4.22 12.94 46.85
CA LEU A 46 -4.53 11.58 46.38
C LEU A 46 -3.33 10.64 46.41
N GLY A 47 -2.16 11.10 46.89
CA GLY A 47 -0.91 10.31 46.92
C GLY A 47 -0.15 10.29 45.61
N GLY A 48 -0.55 11.05 44.59
CA GLY A 48 0.10 11.14 43.29
C GLY A 48 1.26 12.14 43.25
N GLN A 49 2.04 12.10 42.17
CA GLN A 49 3.16 13.01 41.92
C GLN A 49 2.72 14.08 40.90
N ALA A 50 2.92 15.35 41.22
CA ALA A 50 2.60 16.43 40.29
C ALA A 50 3.48 17.66 40.48
N VAL A 51 3.76 18.35 39.38
CA VAL A 51 4.40 19.68 39.31
C VAL A 51 3.54 20.62 38.46
N GLY A 52 3.56 21.90 38.80
CA GLY A 52 2.84 22.95 38.07
C GLY A 52 3.74 23.61 37.01
N ASN A 53 3.15 24.04 35.91
CA ASN A 53 3.79 24.86 34.89
C ASN A 53 2.85 25.96 34.44
N LYS A 54 3.32 27.22 34.37
CA LYS A 54 2.55 28.40 33.97
C LYS A 54 2.93 28.96 32.59
N ALA A 55 3.74 28.23 31.83
CA ALA A 55 4.10 28.67 30.50
C ALA A 55 2.90 28.58 29.53
N SER A 56 2.87 29.49 28.56
CA SER A 56 1.94 29.39 27.44
C SER A 56 2.20 28.12 26.62
N CYS A 57 1.17 27.47 26.12
CA CYS A 57 1.31 26.36 25.16
C CYS A 57 2.05 26.78 23.88
N GLU A 58 2.16 28.08 23.58
CA GLU A 58 2.98 28.62 22.48
C GLU A 58 4.49 28.52 22.78
N ASP A 59 4.88 28.40 24.07
CA ASP A 59 6.24 28.06 24.52
C ASP A 59 6.29 26.57 24.89
N GLY A 60 6.22 25.73 23.88
CA GLY A 60 6.20 24.29 24.07
C GLY A 60 7.46 23.74 24.74
N GLU A 61 8.62 24.38 24.56
CA GLU A 61 9.88 23.97 25.20
C GLU A 61 9.81 24.15 26.72
N ALA A 62 9.32 25.28 27.21
CA ALA A 62 9.14 25.51 28.63
C ALA A 62 8.13 24.54 29.28
N VAL A 63 7.05 24.18 28.54
CA VAL A 63 6.08 23.19 29.01
C VAL A 63 6.73 21.80 29.14
N VAL A 64 7.40 21.30 28.09
CA VAL A 64 7.98 19.96 28.06
C VAL A 64 9.19 19.85 28.98
N LYS A 65 9.98 20.92 29.09
CA LYS A 65 11.12 20.97 30.02
C LYS A 65 10.73 20.66 31.46
N SER A 66 9.52 21.07 31.89
CA SER A 66 9.03 20.76 33.25
C SER A 66 8.87 19.25 33.48
N ALA A 67 8.47 18.48 32.47
CA ALA A 67 8.38 17.02 32.59
C ALA A 67 9.79 16.39 32.64
N ILE A 68 10.70 16.86 31.81
CA ILE A 68 12.04 16.33 31.75
C ILE A 68 12.82 16.64 33.03
N ASP A 69 12.71 17.89 33.56
CA ASP A 69 13.40 18.30 34.79
C ASP A 69 12.84 17.56 36.03
N ALA A 70 11.52 17.35 36.09
CA ALA A 70 10.89 16.73 37.25
C ALA A 70 10.93 15.20 37.24
N PHE A 71 10.85 14.57 36.07
CA PHE A 71 10.61 13.13 35.95
C PHE A 71 11.57 12.42 34.99
N GLY A 72 12.43 13.13 34.28
CA GLY A 72 13.45 12.60 33.37
C GLY A 72 12.91 12.11 32.01
N ARG A 73 11.58 12.14 31.82
CA ARG A 73 10.90 11.59 30.61
C ARG A 73 9.55 12.22 30.34
N ILE A 74 9.04 12.01 29.13
CA ILE A 74 7.65 12.34 28.75
C ILE A 74 7.08 11.20 27.92
N ASP A 75 6.08 10.50 28.46
CA ASP A 75 5.45 9.34 27.82
C ASP A 75 4.10 9.70 27.19
N ILE A 76 3.38 10.59 27.84
CA ILE A 76 2.02 10.98 27.46
C ILE A 76 1.96 12.50 27.32
N LEU A 77 1.33 12.94 26.25
CA LEU A 77 1.04 14.35 25.99
C LEU A 77 -0.47 14.51 25.66
N VAL A 78 -1.17 15.31 26.45
CA VAL A 78 -2.57 15.66 26.18
C VAL A 78 -2.65 17.16 25.86
N ASN A 79 -2.83 17.50 24.60
CA ASN A 79 -3.01 18.87 24.14
C ASN A 79 -4.49 19.27 24.27
N ASN A 80 -4.82 19.97 25.34
CA ASN A 80 -6.19 20.36 25.68
C ASN A 80 -6.40 21.88 25.79
N ALA A 81 -5.33 22.67 25.90
CA ALA A 81 -5.44 24.13 26.03
C ALA A 81 -6.30 24.75 24.92
N GLY A 82 -7.11 25.73 25.29
CA GLY A 82 -7.99 26.37 24.31
C GLY A 82 -8.73 27.59 24.84
N ILE A 83 -9.15 28.45 23.92
CA ILE A 83 -9.95 29.67 24.16
C ILE A 83 -11.06 29.78 23.12
N LEU A 84 -12.07 30.57 23.38
CA LEU A 84 -13.11 30.93 22.41
C LEU A 84 -13.12 32.45 22.16
N ARG A 85 -13.30 32.83 20.90
CA ARG A 85 -13.53 34.21 20.44
C ARG A 85 -14.55 34.16 19.31
N ASP A 86 -15.77 33.77 19.67
CA ASP A 86 -16.85 33.52 18.72
C ASP A 86 -17.40 34.84 18.19
N LYS A 87 -17.56 34.93 16.88
CA LYS A 87 -18.16 36.06 16.17
C LYS A 87 -18.62 35.62 14.79
N ALA A 88 -19.74 36.13 14.31
CA ALA A 88 -20.14 35.93 12.93
C ALA A 88 -19.02 36.39 11.99
N PHE A 89 -18.74 35.64 10.92
CA PHE A 89 -17.56 35.83 10.05
C PHE A 89 -17.46 37.27 9.51
N THR A 90 -18.59 37.88 9.18
CA THR A 90 -18.66 39.31 8.74
C THR A 90 -17.99 40.26 9.72
N ASN A 91 -18.01 39.96 11.03
CA ASN A 91 -17.51 40.81 12.11
C ASN A 91 -16.28 40.17 12.81
N MET A 92 -15.66 39.15 12.22
CA MET A 92 -14.49 38.49 12.75
C MET A 92 -13.24 39.13 12.13
N ASP A 93 -12.39 39.69 12.95
CA ASP A 93 -11.11 40.27 12.56
C ASP A 93 -9.92 39.47 13.11
N ASP A 94 -8.71 39.91 12.75
CA ASP A 94 -7.48 39.25 13.17
C ASP A 94 -7.28 39.22 14.68
N SER A 95 -7.85 40.16 15.43
CA SER A 95 -7.77 40.18 16.89
C SER A 95 -8.59 39.07 17.55
N LEU A 96 -9.61 38.58 16.86
CA LEU A 96 -10.41 37.42 17.25
C LEU A 96 -9.90 36.12 16.64
N TRP A 97 -9.34 36.17 15.43
CA TRP A 97 -8.84 35.03 14.68
C TRP A 97 -7.50 34.51 15.24
N ASN A 98 -6.50 35.38 15.26
CA ASN A 98 -5.12 34.98 15.57
C ASN A 98 -4.93 34.34 16.96
N PRO A 99 -5.51 34.86 18.06
CA PRO A 99 -5.37 34.23 19.36
C PRO A 99 -5.92 32.80 19.40
N VAL A 100 -7.05 32.54 18.70
CA VAL A 100 -7.66 31.20 18.65
C VAL A 100 -6.76 30.23 17.91
N VAL A 101 -6.28 30.61 16.72
CA VAL A 101 -5.37 29.77 15.92
C VAL A 101 -4.04 29.54 16.65
N ASN A 102 -3.48 30.58 17.29
CA ASN A 102 -2.24 30.48 18.04
C ASN A 102 -2.35 29.52 19.23
N VAL A 103 -3.35 29.66 20.07
CA VAL A 103 -3.51 28.78 21.24
C VAL A 103 -3.81 27.34 20.82
N HIS A 104 -4.79 27.16 19.92
CA HIS A 104 -5.26 25.81 19.58
C HIS A 104 -4.30 25.07 18.65
N LEU A 105 -4.05 25.60 17.45
CA LEU A 105 -3.28 24.89 16.43
C LEU A 105 -1.78 25.04 16.65
N ARG A 106 -1.31 26.28 16.78
CA ARG A 106 0.12 26.55 16.98
C ARG A 106 0.61 26.04 18.31
N GLY A 107 -0.16 26.20 19.41
CA GLY A 107 0.17 25.67 20.73
C GLY A 107 0.28 24.15 20.71
N THR A 108 -0.69 23.44 20.14
CA THR A 108 -0.63 21.99 19.93
C THR A 108 0.64 21.58 19.17
N TYR A 109 0.97 22.28 18.07
CA TYR A 109 2.20 22.04 17.31
C TYR A 109 3.45 22.26 18.19
N LYS A 110 3.54 23.38 18.88
CA LYS A 110 4.72 23.76 19.67
C LYS A 110 5.05 22.77 20.78
N VAL A 111 4.04 22.40 21.58
CA VAL A 111 4.23 21.44 22.67
C VAL A 111 4.57 20.05 22.11
N THR A 112 3.87 19.63 21.08
CA THR A 112 4.15 18.33 20.43
C THR A 112 5.55 18.31 19.82
N LYS A 113 5.98 19.39 19.16
CA LYS A 113 7.33 19.51 18.55
C LYS A 113 8.43 19.40 19.61
N ALA A 114 8.25 20.01 20.78
CA ALA A 114 9.18 19.92 21.90
C ALA A 114 9.23 18.51 22.51
N ALA A 115 8.08 17.81 22.63
CA ALA A 115 8.01 16.46 23.17
C ALA A 115 8.57 15.39 22.20
N TRP A 116 8.44 15.62 20.89
CA TRP A 116 8.72 14.64 19.86
C TRP A 116 10.12 14.03 19.90
N PRO A 117 11.25 14.79 20.04
CA PRO A 117 12.60 14.22 20.13
C PRO A 117 12.77 13.29 21.34
N HIS A 118 12.15 13.59 22.46
CA HIS A 118 12.19 12.75 23.66
C HIS A 118 11.47 11.43 23.44
N MET A 119 10.26 11.48 22.85
CA MET A 119 9.49 10.29 22.50
C MET A 119 10.19 9.42 21.44
N LEU A 120 10.82 10.02 20.44
CA LEU A 120 11.65 9.30 19.46
C LEU A 120 12.81 8.55 20.15
N LYS A 121 13.54 9.22 21.06
CA LYS A 121 14.64 8.61 21.82
C LYS A 121 14.16 7.47 22.71
N GLN A 122 12.98 7.63 23.31
CA GLN A 122 12.36 6.62 24.18
C GLN A 122 11.77 5.43 23.39
N LYS A 123 11.53 5.60 22.07
CA LYS A 123 10.74 4.68 21.24
C LYS A 123 9.36 4.40 21.85
N TYR A 124 8.78 5.43 22.44
CA TYR A 124 7.47 5.40 23.07
C TYR A 124 6.89 6.80 23.17
N GLY A 125 5.63 6.96 22.82
CA GLY A 125 4.86 8.19 23.01
C GLY A 125 3.36 7.94 22.81
N ARG A 126 2.55 8.62 23.62
CA ARG A 126 1.08 8.61 23.52
C ARG A 126 0.60 10.04 23.50
N ILE A 127 0.02 10.46 22.39
CA ILE A 127 -0.42 11.84 22.18
C ILE A 127 -1.94 11.84 21.94
N VAL A 128 -2.67 12.63 22.73
CA VAL A 128 -4.08 12.89 22.51
C VAL A 128 -4.28 14.39 22.28
N ASN A 129 -4.76 14.72 21.10
CA ASN A 129 -5.05 16.09 20.69
C ASN A 129 -6.56 16.37 20.76
N THR A 130 -6.94 17.55 21.20
CA THR A 130 -8.34 17.94 21.36
C THR A 130 -8.81 18.76 20.16
N ALA A 131 -9.58 18.12 19.27
CA ALA A 131 -10.37 18.75 18.21
C ALA A 131 -11.72 19.24 18.75
N SER A 132 -12.75 19.28 17.93
CA SER A 132 -14.12 19.61 18.28
C SER A 132 -15.09 19.16 17.17
N THR A 133 -16.33 18.88 17.54
CA THR A 133 -17.44 18.71 16.59
C THR A 133 -17.64 19.94 15.71
N SER A 134 -17.34 21.15 16.23
CA SER A 134 -17.33 22.38 15.41
C SER A 134 -16.30 22.34 14.29
N GLY A 135 -15.16 21.68 14.49
CA GLY A 135 -14.16 21.47 13.43
C GLY A 135 -14.59 20.42 12.40
N ILE A 136 -15.36 19.40 12.83
CA ILE A 136 -15.81 18.31 11.97
C ILE A 136 -17.02 18.74 11.11
N TYR A 137 -18.01 19.39 11.74
CA TYR A 137 -19.33 19.67 11.15
C TYR A 137 -19.59 21.15 10.88
N GLY A 138 -18.72 22.04 11.37
CA GLY A 138 -18.96 23.48 11.37
C GLY A 138 -19.87 23.94 12.51
N ASN A 139 -19.74 25.21 12.89
CA ASN A 139 -20.66 25.88 13.83
C ASN A 139 -20.71 27.37 13.54
N PHE A 140 -21.91 27.96 13.57
CA PHE A 140 -22.11 29.38 13.29
C PHE A 140 -21.29 30.26 14.27
N GLY A 141 -20.59 31.24 13.76
CA GLY A 141 -19.80 32.19 14.55
C GLY A 141 -18.42 31.64 15.01
N GLN A 142 -18.04 30.43 14.63
CA GLN A 142 -16.80 29.78 15.07
C GLN A 142 -15.82 29.46 13.91
N ALA A 143 -15.75 30.31 12.90
CA ALA A 143 -14.88 30.08 11.74
C ALA A 143 -13.40 29.91 12.15
N ASN A 144 -12.88 30.76 13.06
CA ASN A 144 -11.53 30.68 13.63
C ASN A 144 -11.31 29.38 14.40
N TYR A 145 -12.24 29.04 15.28
CA TYR A 145 -12.16 27.85 16.13
C TYR A 145 -12.30 26.56 15.32
N ALA A 146 -13.27 26.49 14.40
CA ALA A 146 -13.48 25.35 13.53
C ALA A 146 -12.26 25.07 12.65
N ALA A 147 -11.69 26.12 12.04
CA ALA A 147 -10.46 25.99 11.25
C ALA A 147 -9.28 25.44 12.08
N ALA A 148 -9.05 25.99 13.29
CA ALA A 148 -7.98 25.52 14.16
C ALA A 148 -8.20 24.04 14.60
N LYS A 149 -9.43 23.67 14.95
CA LYS A 149 -9.77 22.33 15.44
C LYS A 149 -9.70 21.26 14.33
N LEU A 150 -10.11 21.58 13.09
CA LEU A 150 -9.92 20.68 11.96
C LEU A 150 -8.44 20.59 11.58
N GLY A 151 -7.68 21.68 11.67
CA GLY A 151 -6.23 21.70 11.47
C GLY A 151 -5.50 20.76 12.44
N ILE A 152 -5.93 20.69 13.71
CA ILE A 152 -5.40 19.74 14.71
C ILE A 152 -5.64 18.29 14.26
N LEU A 153 -6.78 17.95 13.68
CA LEU A 153 -7.05 16.60 13.18
C LEU A 153 -6.09 16.23 12.04
N GLY A 154 -5.92 17.11 11.06
CA GLY A 154 -4.97 16.87 9.96
C GLY A 154 -3.54 16.69 10.47
N PHE A 155 -3.10 17.55 11.37
CA PHE A 155 -1.80 17.45 12.05
C PHE A 155 -1.63 16.10 12.78
N SER A 156 -2.63 15.70 13.56
CA SER A 156 -2.61 14.44 14.32
C SER A 156 -2.52 13.21 13.41
N ARG A 157 -3.27 13.18 12.32
CA ARG A 157 -3.24 12.06 11.35
C ARG A 157 -1.87 11.91 10.69
N THR A 158 -1.22 13.02 10.34
CA THR A 158 0.13 13.03 9.78
C THR A 158 1.14 12.50 10.81
N LEU A 159 1.12 13.01 12.04
CA LEU A 159 2.04 12.56 13.09
C LEU A 159 1.83 11.09 13.48
N ALA A 160 0.62 10.57 13.37
CA ALA A 160 0.35 9.15 13.59
C ALA A 160 1.08 8.26 12.58
N LEU A 161 1.21 8.71 11.31
CA LEU A 161 1.99 8.03 10.28
C LEU A 161 3.51 8.13 10.56
N GLU A 162 4.00 9.34 10.87
CA GLU A 162 5.42 9.58 11.15
C GLU A 162 5.91 8.86 12.43
N GLY A 163 5.05 8.76 13.44
CA GLY A 163 5.36 8.15 14.73
C GLY A 163 5.33 6.62 14.74
N ALA A 164 4.70 5.99 13.76
CA ALA A 164 4.41 4.55 13.75
C ALA A 164 5.65 3.66 13.97
N LYS A 165 6.77 3.98 13.30
CA LYS A 165 8.03 3.22 13.41
C LYS A 165 8.70 3.31 14.79
N ASN A 166 8.33 4.31 15.60
CA ASN A 166 8.92 4.57 16.90
C ASN A 166 7.94 4.33 18.07
N ASN A 167 6.85 3.60 17.82
CA ASN A 167 5.80 3.34 18.81
C ASN A 167 5.22 4.63 19.42
N ILE A 168 5.15 5.70 18.62
CA ILE A 168 4.48 6.94 19.00
C ILE A 168 3.07 6.89 18.39
N LYS A 169 2.05 6.86 19.25
CA LYS A 169 0.63 6.80 18.86
C LYS A 169 -0.01 8.16 19.05
N VAL A 170 -0.73 8.64 18.05
CA VAL A 170 -1.40 9.95 18.06
C VAL A 170 -2.88 9.77 17.75
N ASN A 171 -3.73 10.20 18.65
CA ASN A 171 -5.18 10.15 18.51
C ASN A 171 -5.80 11.53 18.73
N THR A 172 -7.01 11.70 18.25
CA THR A 172 -7.76 12.95 18.34
C THR A 172 -9.11 12.69 18.99
N ILE A 173 -9.49 13.54 19.93
CA ILE A 173 -10.83 13.54 20.49
C ILE A 173 -11.57 14.82 20.09
N ALA A 174 -12.89 14.73 19.95
CA ALA A 174 -13.82 15.84 19.77
C ALA A 174 -14.84 15.81 20.93
N PRO A 175 -14.48 16.38 22.11
CA PRO A 175 -15.30 16.25 23.29
C PRO A 175 -16.46 17.25 23.31
N ASN A 176 -17.63 16.78 23.78
CA ASN A 176 -18.73 17.60 24.22
C ASN A 176 -18.76 17.54 25.74
N ALA A 177 -18.38 18.64 26.40
CA ALA A 177 -18.29 18.70 27.84
C ALA A 177 -18.83 20.02 28.37
N GLY A 178 -19.59 19.94 29.48
CA GLY A 178 -20.02 21.07 30.26
C GLY A 178 -18.84 21.66 31.04
N THR A 179 -18.23 22.70 30.51
CA THR A 179 -17.05 23.37 31.06
C THR A 179 -17.36 24.86 31.23
N ASN A 180 -16.44 25.59 31.84
CA ASN A 180 -16.57 27.06 31.91
C ASN A 180 -16.72 27.72 30.54
N MET A 181 -16.21 27.11 29.47
CA MET A 181 -16.34 27.58 28.08
C MET A 181 -17.78 27.50 27.57
N THR A 182 -18.54 26.49 27.97
CA THR A 182 -19.88 26.19 27.43
C THR A 182 -20.99 26.65 28.40
N ARG A 183 -20.67 26.95 29.65
CA ARG A 183 -21.63 27.31 30.71
C ARG A 183 -22.43 28.56 30.39
N SER A 184 -21.89 29.51 29.66
CA SER A 184 -22.61 30.72 29.26
C SER A 184 -23.74 30.49 28.24
N ILE A 185 -23.77 29.29 27.63
CA ILE A 185 -24.73 28.92 26.58
C ILE A 185 -25.53 27.66 26.88
N MET A 186 -25.25 26.96 28.01
CA MET A 186 -25.95 25.74 28.44
C MET A 186 -26.66 25.92 29.77
N PRO A 187 -27.92 25.42 29.95
CA PRO A 187 -28.57 25.30 31.23
C PRO A 187 -27.75 24.43 32.21
N GLU A 188 -27.85 24.72 33.55
CA GLU A 188 -27.05 24.02 34.57
C GLU A 188 -27.30 22.51 34.59
N GLU A 189 -28.53 22.04 34.37
CA GLU A 189 -28.85 20.59 34.25
C GLU A 189 -28.10 19.93 33.11
N MET A 190 -27.94 20.64 32.00
CA MET A 190 -27.19 20.18 30.83
C MET A 190 -25.70 20.14 31.14
N VAL A 191 -25.14 21.14 31.83
CA VAL A 191 -23.75 21.15 32.30
C VAL A 191 -23.44 19.92 33.16
N GLN A 192 -24.36 19.54 34.06
CA GLN A 192 -24.23 18.37 34.93
C GLN A 192 -24.28 17.05 34.13
N SER A 193 -25.03 16.99 33.05
CA SER A 193 -25.10 15.81 32.17
C SER A 193 -23.86 15.63 31.31
N PHE A 194 -23.09 16.70 31.08
CA PHE A 194 -21.86 16.71 30.26
C PHE A 194 -20.59 16.84 31.11
N LYS A 195 -20.51 16.17 32.27
CA LYS A 195 -19.32 16.25 33.14
C LYS A 195 -18.04 15.87 32.42
N PRO A 196 -16.93 16.60 32.61
CA PRO A 196 -15.61 16.26 32.12
C PRO A 196 -15.14 14.83 32.46
N ASP A 197 -15.62 14.32 33.61
CA ASP A 197 -15.32 12.96 34.08
C ASP A 197 -15.82 11.87 33.14
N TYR A 198 -16.82 12.14 32.29
CA TYR A 198 -17.30 11.21 31.27
C TYR A 198 -16.38 11.13 30.03
N VAL A 199 -15.46 12.09 29.85
CA VAL A 199 -14.50 12.13 28.75
C VAL A 199 -13.14 11.52 29.15
N ALA A 200 -12.73 11.71 30.40
CA ALA A 200 -11.42 11.32 30.90
C ALA A 200 -11.06 9.83 30.69
N PRO A 201 -11.99 8.85 30.87
CA PRO A 201 -11.69 7.44 30.66
C PRO A 201 -11.23 7.12 29.24
N LEU A 202 -11.81 7.76 28.21
CA LEU A 202 -11.39 7.58 26.83
C LEU A 202 -9.97 8.09 26.60
N VAL A 203 -9.64 9.28 27.14
CA VAL A 203 -8.29 9.86 27.00
C VAL A 203 -7.23 8.96 27.64
N VAL A 204 -7.51 8.42 28.83
CA VAL A 204 -6.63 7.47 29.50
C VAL A 204 -6.46 6.19 28.69
N LEU A 205 -7.55 5.63 28.18
CA LEU A 205 -7.52 4.43 27.34
C LEU A 205 -6.66 4.66 26.09
N LEU A 206 -6.85 5.78 25.38
CA LEU A 206 -6.08 6.12 24.17
C LEU A 206 -4.58 6.33 24.46
N CYS A 207 -4.20 6.61 25.70
CA CYS A 207 -2.82 6.71 26.15
C CYS A 207 -2.24 5.39 26.70
N SER A 208 -3.03 4.32 26.74
CA SER A 208 -2.61 2.99 27.18
C SER A 208 -2.19 2.10 26.02
N ASP A 209 -1.63 0.92 26.34
CA ASP A 209 -1.34 -0.13 25.37
C ASP A 209 -2.51 -1.09 25.15
N MET A 210 -3.65 -0.84 25.81
CA MET A 210 -4.84 -1.71 25.78
C MET A 210 -5.71 -1.50 24.55
N VAL A 211 -5.52 -0.41 23.78
CA VAL A 211 -6.33 -0.11 22.60
C VAL A 211 -6.08 -1.15 21.50
N PRO A 212 -7.13 -1.87 21.04
CA PRO A 212 -6.98 -2.87 19.99
C PRO A 212 -6.47 -2.32 18.66
N GLY A 213 -5.87 -3.18 17.84
CA GLY A 213 -5.34 -2.81 16.52
C GLY A 213 -4.13 -1.88 16.61
N ALA A 214 -4.01 -0.96 15.65
CA ALA A 214 -2.89 0.00 15.63
C ALA A 214 -2.94 0.99 16.80
N GLY A 215 -4.13 1.29 17.34
CA GLY A 215 -4.36 2.20 18.47
C GLY A 215 -3.89 3.64 18.21
N THR A 216 -3.89 4.08 16.95
CA THR A 216 -3.42 5.39 16.52
C THR A 216 -4.23 5.93 15.34
N LYS A 217 -4.14 7.22 15.05
CA LYS A 217 -4.80 7.92 13.93
C LYS A 217 -6.32 8.06 14.08
N GLY A 218 -6.89 7.60 15.20
CA GLY A 218 -8.33 7.68 15.46
C GLY A 218 -8.82 9.10 15.70
N LEU A 219 -10.07 9.35 15.29
CA LEU A 219 -10.88 10.48 15.68
C LEU A 219 -12.08 9.96 16.47
N TYR A 220 -12.26 10.46 17.68
CA TYR A 220 -13.31 9.99 18.58
C TYR A 220 -14.16 11.16 19.09
N GLU A 221 -15.45 11.10 18.86
CA GLU A 221 -16.41 11.97 19.49
C GLU A 221 -16.81 11.39 20.85
N CYS A 222 -16.90 12.23 21.86
CA CYS A 222 -17.19 11.79 23.22
C CYS A 222 -17.90 12.86 24.05
N GLY A 223 -18.77 12.43 24.93
CA GLY A 223 -19.50 13.31 25.84
C GLY A 223 -20.70 12.61 26.49
N SER A 224 -21.08 13.02 27.68
CA SER A 224 -22.22 12.45 28.40
C SER A 224 -22.23 10.91 28.47
N GLY A 225 -21.06 10.27 28.54
CA GLY A 225 -20.94 8.82 28.59
C GLY A 225 -21.07 8.12 27.22
N TRP A 226 -21.26 8.87 26.14
CA TRP A 226 -21.29 8.33 24.78
C TRP A 226 -19.95 8.51 24.09
N PHE A 227 -19.49 7.46 23.35
CA PHE A 227 -18.25 7.43 22.62
C PHE A 227 -18.47 6.85 21.23
N SER A 228 -17.89 7.48 20.21
CA SER A 228 -17.95 7.00 18.82
C SER A 228 -16.65 7.30 18.08
N ALA A 229 -16.25 6.42 17.19
CA ALA A 229 -15.21 6.69 16.20
C ALA A 229 -15.84 7.34 14.96
N THR A 230 -15.18 8.38 14.44
CA THR A 230 -15.60 9.12 13.25
C THR A 230 -14.56 9.00 12.15
N ARG A 231 -15.01 8.85 10.90
CA ARG A 231 -14.14 8.80 9.70
C ARG A 231 -14.79 9.50 8.53
N TRP A 232 -13.95 9.87 7.54
CA TRP A 232 -14.44 10.41 6.26
C TRP A 232 -14.95 9.29 5.36
N GLN A 233 -15.98 9.60 4.57
CA GLN A 233 -16.46 8.81 3.48
C GLN A 233 -16.32 9.60 2.18
N ARG A 234 -15.94 8.93 1.08
CA ARG A 234 -15.83 9.50 -0.25
C ARG A 234 -16.73 8.72 -1.20
N THR A 235 -17.43 9.40 -2.10
CA THR A 235 -18.27 8.77 -3.14
C THR A 235 -17.42 7.95 -4.12
N GLY A 236 -18.06 7.12 -4.92
CA GLY A 236 -17.43 6.44 -6.05
C GLY A 236 -16.84 7.41 -7.07
N GLY A 237 -17.44 8.59 -7.20
CA GLY A 237 -17.04 9.61 -8.16
C GLY A 237 -17.36 9.23 -9.60
N HIS A 238 -16.86 10.02 -10.54
CA HIS A 238 -16.86 9.77 -11.99
C HIS A 238 -15.51 10.18 -12.58
N GLY A 239 -14.92 9.31 -13.38
CA GLY A 239 -13.67 9.58 -14.10
C GLY A 239 -13.97 10.06 -15.51
N PHE A 240 -13.47 11.25 -15.88
CA PHE A 240 -13.55 11.76 -17.24
C PHE A 240 -12.29 11.39 -18.02
N PRO A 241 -12.38 11.23 -19.35
CA PRO A 241 -11.21 11.05 -20.21
C PRO A 241 -10.24 12.24 -20.07
N VAL A 242 -8.93 11.95 -19.96
CA VAL A 242 -7.91 12.99 -19.72
C VAL A 242 -7.37 13.65 -21.00
N ASP A 243 -7.77 13.15 -22.17
CA ASP A 243 -7.40 13.63 -23.50
C ASP A 243 -8.47 14.52 -24.16
N VAL A 244 -9.60 14.79 -23.46
CA VAL A 244 -10.65 15.69 -23.92
C VAL A 244 -10.64 17.00 -23.14
N LYS A 245 -11.11 18.07 -23.75
CA LYS A 245 -11.36 19.32 -23.05
C LYS A 245 -12.64 19.17 -22.23
N LEU A 246 -12.48 19.00 -20.92
CA LEU A 246 -13.60 18.91 -19.99
C LEU A 246 -14.24 20.28 -19.81
N THR A 247 -15.57 20.33 -19.86
CA THR A 247 -16.36 21.55 -19.62
C THR A 247 -17.21 21.40 -18.35
N PRO A 248 -17.65 22.51 -17.73
CA PRO A 248 -18.56 22.46 -16.58
C PRO A 248 -19.87 21.72 -16.89
N GLU A 249 -20.37 21.82 -18.13
CA GLU A 249 -21.60 21.17 -18.57
C GLU A 249 -21.43 19.64 -18.60
N GLU A 250 -20.26 19.15 -19.01
CA GLU A 250 -19.97 17.71 -18.96
C GLU A 250 -19.90 17.22 -17.51
N VAL A 251 -19.27 17.97 -16.61
CA VAL A 251 -19.25 17.64 -15.17
C VAL A 251 -20.67 17.60 -14.61
N LEU A 252 -21.52 18.56 -15.00
CA LEU A 252 -22.91 18.65 -14.55
C LEU A 252 -23.74 17.43 -14.98
N LYS A 253 -23.53 16.89 -16.18
CA LYS A 253 -24.22 15.66 -16.64
C LYS A 253 -23.99 14.47 -15.71
N HIS A 254 -22.82 14.39 -15.09
CA HIS A 254 -22.43 13.31 -14.19
C HIS A 254 -22.54 13.68 -12.70
N TRP A 255 -23.14 14.84 -12.36
CA TRP A 255 -23.20 15.37 -11.01
C TRP A 255 -23.81 14.38 -9.99
N ASN A 256 -24.90 13.73 -10.36
CA ASN A 256 -25.55 12.74 -9.51
C ASN A 256 -24.62 11.56 -9.19
N GLN A 257 -23.79 11.12 -10.14
CA GLN A 257 -22.83 10.04 -9.94
C GLN A 257 -21.63 10.50 -9.06
N ILE A 258 -21.19 11.75 -9.26
CA ILE A 258 -20.10 12.36 -8.48
C ILE A 258 -20.50 12.50 -7.01
N THR A 259 -21.77 12.78 -6.72
CA THR A 259 -22.26 13.09 -5.37
C THR A 259 -22.99 11.94 -4.68
N ASN A 260 -23.17 10.78 -5.33
CA ASN A 260 -23.91 9.66 -4.79
C ASN A 260 -23.06 8.82 -3.81
N PHE A 261 -23.45 8.80 -2.54
CA PHE A 261 -22.84 7.96 -1.50
C PHE A 261 -23.45 6.56 -1.41
N ASP A 262 -24.61 6.33 -2.04
CA ASP A 262 -25.46 5.15 -1.82
C ASP A 262 -25.44 4.16 -3.01
N ASP A 263 -24.52 4.33 -3.97
CA ASP A 263 -24.39 3.46 -5.14
C ASP A 263 -23.45 2.26 -4.93
N GLY A 264 -23.01 2.04 -3.70
CA GLY A 264 -22.13 0.92 -3.34
C GLY A 264 -20.65 1.11 -3.68
N ARG A 265 -20.25 2.27 -4.28
CA ARG A 265 -18.88 2.58 -4.68
C ARG A 265 -18.16 3.52 -3.72
N ALA A 266 -18.86 3.99 -2.68
CA ALA A 266 -18.28 4.84 -1.65
C ALA A 266 -17.20 4.09 -0.85
N ASP A 267 -16.13 4.78 -0.51
CA ASP A 267 -14.99 4.24 0.24
C ASP A 267 -14.57 5.14 1.42
N HIS A 268 -13.58 4.70 2.18
CA HIS A 268 -13.07 5.38 3.34
C HIS A 268 -11.55 5.49 3.27
N PRO A 269 -10.99 6.43 2.48
CA PRO A 269 -9.54 6.55 2.34
C PRO A 269 -8.89 6.90 3.68
N GLU A 270 -7.90 6.10 4.06
CA GLU A 270 -7.26 6.24 5.37
C GLU A 270 -6.08 7.21 5.39
N ASP A 271 -5.45 7.45 4.25
CA ASP A 271 -4.30 8.34 4.09
C ASP A 271 -4.28 9.02 2.72
N GLY A 272 -3.27 9.85 2.47
CA GLY A 272 -3.13 10.59 1.22
C GLY A 272 -2.90 9.68 0.01
N GLN A 273 -2.27 8.52 0.20
CA GLN A 273 -2.05 7.54 -0.85
C GLN A 273 -3.36 6.90 -1.29
N ALA A 274 -4.13 6.35 -0.36
CA ALA A 274 -5.48 5.84 -0.61
C ALA A 274 -6.40 6.94 -1.19
N GLY A 275 -6.18 8.21 -0.76
CA GLY A 275 -6.84 9.37 -1.33
C GLY A 275 -6.55 9.58 -2.81
N ALA A 276 -5.33 9.33 -3.26
CA ALA A 276 -4.89 9.53 -4.64
C ALA A 276 -5.25 8.37 -5.60
N GLU A 277 -5.55 7.18 -5.10
CA GLU A 277 -5.74 5.96 -5.91
C GLU A 277 -6.74 6.14 -7.07
N LYS A 278 -7.93 6.71 -6.82
CA LYS A 278 -8.93 6.91 -7.88
C LYS A 278 -8.49 7.94 -8.91
N VAL A 279 -7.75 8.97 -8.51
CA VAL A 279 -7.18 9.96 -9.42
C VAL A 279 -6.10 9.33 -10.29
N MET A 280 -5.22 8.53 -9.69
CA MET A 280 -4.19 7.79 -10.42
C MET A 280 -4.80 6.75 -11.37
N ALA A 281 -5.82 6.03 -10.93
CA ALA A 281 -6.54 5.08 -11.78
C ALA A 281 -7.17 5.76 -13.02
N ASN A 282 -7.56 7.04 -12.89
CA ASN A 282 -8.12 7.79 -14.01
C ASN A 282 -7.05 8.34 -14.99
N MET A 283 -5.75 8.24 -14.70
CA MET A 283 -4.69 8.76 -15.60
C MET A 283 -4.66 8.08 -16.97
N GLY A 284 -5.10 6.82 -17.04
CA GLY A 284 -5.23 6.05 -18.29
C GLY A 284 -6.54 6.27 -19.05
N ASN A 285 -7.51 6.97 -18.47
CA ASN A 285 -8.81 7.19 -19.09
C ASN A 285 -8.70 8.15 -20.28
N ARG A 286 -8.99 7.69 -21.49
CA ARG A 286 -8.93 8.41 -22.75
C ARG A 286 -10.30 8.48 -23.43
N SER A 287 -10.52 9.54 -24.23
CA SER A 287 -11.70 9.66 -25.08
C SER A 287 -11.72 8.51 -26.09
N GLY A 288 -12.75 7.70 -26.03
CA GLY A 288 -12.84 6.44 -26.76
C GLY A 288 -12.85 5.20 -25.85
N GLY A 289 -12.54 5.35 -24.55
CA GLY A 289 -12.62 4.31 -23.54
C GLY A 289 -14.04 4.05 -23.00
N ASP A 290 -14.99 4.93 -23.21
CA ASP A 290 -16.44 4.67 -22.94
C ASP A 290 -17.07 3.99 -24.17
N GLN A 291 -16.41 2.93 -24.60
CA GLN A 291 -16.90 2.09 -25.67
C GLN A 291 -17.88 1.12 -25.04
N GLY A 292 -19.14 1.24 -25.41
CA GLY A 292 -20.14 0.23 -25.08
C GLY A 292 -19.63 -1.18 -25.41
N GLU A 293 -20.14 -2.20 -24.71
CA GLU A 293 -19.74 -3.62 -24.83
C GLU A 293 -19.44 -4.07 -26.27
N SER A 294 -20.16 -3.55 -27.27
CA SER A 294 -19.97 -3.82 -28.68
C SER A 294 -18.62 -3.36 -29.25
N SER A 295 -18.04 -2.27 -28.76
CA SER A 295 -16.83 -1.70 -29.35
C SER A 295 -15.55 -2.31 -28.79
N VAL A 296 -15.52 -2.69 -27.49
CA VAL A 296 -14.42 -3.45 -26.91
C VAL A 296 -14.26 -4.78 -27.62
N LEU A 297 -15.36 -5.49 -27.89
CA LEU A 297 -15.34 -6.76 -28.64
C LEU A 297 -14.83 -6.58 -30.07
N GLN A 298 -15.23 -5.51 -30.75
CA GLN A 298 -14.72 -5.19 -32.10
C GLN A 298 -13.22 -4.87 -32.08
N ASN A 299 -12.75 -4.14 -31.09
CA ASN A 299 -11.33 -3.84 -30.92
C ASN A 299 -10.50 -5.08 -30.59
N ILE A 300 -11.03 -6.00 -29.77
CA ILE A 300 -10.40 -7.29 -29.51
C ILE A 300 -10.21 -8.07 -30.83
N GLU A 301 -11.25 -8.18 -31.64
CA GLU A 301 -11.18 -8.88 -32.91
C GLU A 301 -10.23 -8.19 -33.90
N LYS A 302 -10.22 -6.86 -33.94
CA LYS A 302 -9.24 -6.09 -34.72
C LYS A 302 -7.82 -6.37 -34.25
N ALA A 303 -7.57 -6.34 -32.93
CA ALA A 303 -6.27 -6.55 -32.33
C ALA A 303 -5.74 -7.99 -32.55
N LYS A 304 -6.61 -9.02 -32.53
CA LYS A 304 -6.24 -10.41 -32.87
C LYS A 304 -5.70 -10.55 -34.31
N ASN A 305 -6.13 -9.66 -35.20
CA ASN A 305 -5.72 -9.67 -36.61
C ASN A 305 -4.56 -8.70 -36.92
N MET A 306 -4.09 -7.92 -35.92
CA MET A 306 -2.93 -7.05 -36.11
C MET A 306 -1.65 -7.86 -36.23
N THR A 307 -0.78 -7.38 -37.10
CA THR A 307 0.60 -7.85 -37.24
C THR A 307 1.57 -6.76 -36.81
N ALA A 308 2.74 -7.15 -36.31
CA ALA A 308 3.79 -6.23 -35.93
C ALA A 308 5.08 -6.53 -36.70
N ASP A 309 5.86 -5.51 -36.98
CA ASP A 309 7.25 -5.67 -37.31
C ASP A 309 7.99 -6.23 -36.09
N GLY A 310 8.84 -7.23 -36.25
CA GLY A 310 9.49 -7.88 -35.12
C GLY A 310 10.34 -6.89 -34.31
N THR A 311 10.21 -6.94 -32.98
CA THR A 311 11.05 -6.14 -32.06
C THR A 311 12.42 -6.79 -31.93
N PRO A 312 13.54 -6.06 -32.23
CA PRO A 312 14.88 -6.63 -32.14
C PRO A 312 15.31 -6.81 -30.69
N PHE A 313 15.98 -7.91 -30.41
CA PHE A 313 16.68 -8.18 -29.18
C PHE A 313 17.93 -9.02 -29.47
N ASP A 314 19.09 -8.45 -29.18
CA ASP A 314 20.38 -9.10 -29.41
C ASP A 314 20.99 -9.54 -28.08
N TYR A 315 21.56 -10.73 -28.02
CA TYR A 315 22.22 -11.23 -26.84
C TYR A 315 23.50 -12.01 -27.18
N VAL A 316 24.41 -12.05 -26.21
CA VAL A 316 25.70 -12.74 -26.30
C VAL A 316 25.93 -13.57 -25.03
N ASP A 317 27.03 -14.35 -25.01
CA ASP A 317 27.41 -15.21 -23.88
C ASP A 317 27.32 -14.52 -22.52
N ARG A 318 27.72 -13.24 -22.43
CA ARG A 318 27.61 -12.43 -21.20
C ARG A 318 26.17 -12.36 -20.68
N ASP A 319 25.19 -12.23 -21.56
CA ASP A 319 23.78 -12.08 -21.18
C ASP A 319 23.23 -13.43 -20.70
N ILE A 320 23.69 -14.54 -21.28
CA ILE A 320 23.37 -15.88 -20.78
C ILE A 320 23.96 -16.10 -19.39
N ILE A 321 25.23 -15.73 -19.18
CA ILE A 321 25.89 -15.83 -17.87
C ILE A 321 25.16 -14.95 -16.83
N LEU A 322 24.83 -13.71 -17.20
CA LEU A 322 24.09 -12.79 -16.35
C LEU A 322 22.73 -13.38 -15.92
N TYR A 323 21.99 -13.96 -16.87
CA TYR A 323 20.73 -14.62 -16.57
C TYR A 323 20.93 -15.80 -15.62
N ASN A 324 21.85 -16.68 -15.91
CA ASN A 324 22.12 -17.85 -15.07
C ASN A 324 22.55 -17.45 -13.63
N LEU A 325 23.43 -16.45 -13.49
CA LEU A 325 23.82 -15.88 -12.20
C LEU A 325 22.62 -15.23 -11.47
N SER A 326 21.77 -14.53 -12.21
CA SER A 326 20.57 -13.89 -11.66
C SER A 326 19.52 -14.90 -11.15
N LEU A 327 19.64 -16.16 -11.49
CA LEU A 327 18.86 -17.28 -10.97
C LEU A 327 19.61 -18.09 -9.90
N GLY A 328 20.75 -17.60 -9.42
CA GLY A 328 21.52 -18.20 -8.34
C GLY A 328 22.52 -19.27 -8.78
N ALA A 329 22.90 -19.36 -10.08
CA ALA A 329 24.02 -20.18 -10.49
C ALA A 329 25.31 -19.75 -9.77
N LYS A 330 26.13 -20.70 -9.39
CA LYS A 330 27.35 -20.47 -8.60
C LYS A 330 28.60 -20.50 -9.49
N ARG A 331 29.69 -19.93 -8.97
CA ARG A 331 31.01 -19.98 -9.67
C ARG A 331 31.49 -21.40 -9.98
N THR A 332 30.94 -22.40 -9.33
CA THR A 332 31.26 -23.82 -9.53
C THR A 332 30.46 -24.46 -10.66
N ASP A 333 29.36 -23.83 -11.09
CA ASP A 333 28.46 -24.34 -12.12
C ASP A 333 29.00 -23.92 -13.50
N LEU A 334 30.26 -24.35 -13.84
CA LEU A 334 30.99 -23.91 -15.01
C LEU A 334 30.21 -24.00 -16.33
N PRO A 335 29.37 -25.04 -16.57
CA PRO A 335 28.52 -25.07 -17.76
C PRO A 335 27.52 -23.92 -17.89
N LEU A 336 27.23 -23.20 -16.82
CA LEU A 336 26.27 -22.10 -16.77
C LEU A 336 26.92 -20.71 -16.68
N VAL A 337 28.19 -20.61 -16.24
CA VAL A 337 28.82 -19.35 -15.90
C VAL A 337 30.18 -19.10 -16.53
N TYR A 338 30.65 -20.02 -17.42
CA TYR A 338 31.96 -19.89 -18.03
C TYR A 338 31.90 -20.27 -19.54
N GLU A 339 32.01 -19.27 -20.40
CA GLU A 339 31.84 -19.35 -21.85
C GLU A 339 32.87 -20.27 -22.57
N ASN A 340 34.01 -20.50 -21.93
CA ASN A 340 35.02 -21.43 -22.49
C ASN A 340 34.86 -22.88 -21.97
N ASN A 341 33.81 -23.16 -21.20
CA ASN A 341 33.51 -24.54 -20.83
C ASN A 341 32.90 -25.28 -22.02
N GLU A 342 33.37 -26.50 -22.30
CA GLU A 342 32.90 -27.33 -23.46
C GLU A 342 31.39 -27.64 -23.41
N HIS A 343 30.78 -27.51 -22.23
CA HIS A 343 29.35 -27.72 -22.00
C HIS A 343 28.58 -26.43 -21.70
N PHE A 344 29.19 -25.26 -22.03
CA PHE A 344 28.52 -23.96 -21.77
C PHE A 344 27.17 -23.89 -22.46
N GLN A 345 26.15 -23.50 -21.73
CA GLN A 345 24.78 -23.49 -22.23
C GLN A 345 23.88 -22.48 -21.48
N ALA A 346 22.82 -22.05 -22.15
CA ALA A 346 21.73 -21.34 -21.55
C ALA A 346 20.80 -22.29 -20.81
N LEU A 347 20.29 -21.88 -19.64
CA LEU A 347 19.12 -22.53 -19.03
C LEU A 347 17.92 -22.39 -19.99
N PRO A 348 17.08 -23.45 -20.18
CA PRO A 348 15.96 -23.38 -21.12
C PRO A 348 15.01 -22.19 -20.82
N SER A 349 14.85 -21.82 -19.53
CA SER A 349 14.05 -20.66 -19.10
C SER A 349 14.56 -19.31 -19.61
N TYR A 350 15.77 -19.22 -20.19
CA TYR A 350 16.26 -18.01 -20.86
C TYR A 350 15.29 -17.53 -21.95
N GLY A 351 14.55 -18.46 -22.55
CA GLY A 351 13.56 -18.15 -23.59
C GLY A 351 12.50 -17.11 -23.18
N VAL A 352 12.35 -16.80 -21.88
CA VAL A 352 11.45 -15.73 -21.43
C VAL A 352 12.05 -14.32 -21.55
N ILE A 353 13.33 -14.17 -21.89
CA ILE A 353 13.98 -12.85 -21.88
C ILE A 353 13.72 -12.06 -23.18
N PRO A 354 13.83 -12.60 -24.40
CA PRO A 354 13.74 -11.81 -25.63
C PRO A 354 12.41 -11.08 -25.84
N TRP A 355 11.32 -11.54 -25.22
CA TRP A 355 10.00 -10.91 -25.43
C TRP A 355 9.69 -9.73 -24.48
N PHE A 356 10.49 -9.51 -23.45
CA PHE A 356 10.21 -8.54 -22.39
C PHE A 356 9.89 -7.12 -22.87
N ASN A 357 10.65 -6.61 -23.82
CA ASN A 357 10.50 -5.25 -24.34
C ASN A 357 9.80 -5.23 -25.71
N THR A 358 9.07 -6.29 -26.05
CA THR A 358 8.39 -6.38 -27.33
C THR A 358 7.22 -5.40 -27.39
N ALA A 359 7.28 -4.47 -28.36
CA ALA A 359 6.18 -3.56 -28.63
C ALA A 359 4.98 -4.34 -29.20
N THR A 360 3.81 -4.14 -28.62
CA THR A 360 2.56 -4.72 -29.13
C THR A 360 1.87 -3.75 -30.08
N PRO A 361 1.26 -4.21 -31.19
CA PRO A 361 0.55 -3.36 -32.13
C PRO A 361 -0.83 -2.91 -31.62
N TRP A 362 -1.24 -3.37 -30.45
CA TRP A 362 -2.47 -2.98 -29.76
C TRP A 362 -2.17 -2.26 -28.46
N ASN A 363 -3.08 -1.38 -28.02
CA ASN A 363 -3.06 -0.79 -26.71
C ASN A 363 -3.99 -1.57 -25.77
N MET A 364 -3.59 -1.70 -24.50
CA MET A 364 -4.42 -2.39 -23.51
C MET A 364 -5.74 -1.66 -23.27
N ASP A 365 -5.75 -0.32 -23.31
CA ASP A 365 -6.93 0.51 -23.15
C ASP A 365 -8.01 0.26 -24.23
N ASP A 366 -7.60 -0.16 -25.43
CA ASP A 366 -8.54 -0.44 -26.53
C ASP A 366 -9.24 -1.81 -26.37
N ILE A 367 -8.57 -2.80 -25.77
CA ILE A 367 -9.01 -4.19 -25.69
C ILE A 367 -9.46 -4.63 -24.30
N VAL A 368 -9.31 -3.78 -23.29
CA VAL A 368 -9.67 -4.04 -21.89
C VAL A 368 -10.42 -2.84 -21.33
N ALA A 369 -11.69 -3.03 -21.00
CA ALA A 369 -12.50 -1.98 -20.40
C ALA A 369 -11.92 -1.52 -19.06
N ASN A 370 -11.87 -0.21 -18.84
CA ASN A 370 -11.36 0.39 -17.60
C ASN A 370 -9.95 -0.10 -17.21
N PHE A 371 -9.06 -0.24 -18.18
CA PHE A 371 -7.70 -0.71 -17.94
C PHE A 371 -6.94 0.18 -16.95
N SER A 372 -6.30 -0.45 -15.99
CA SER A 372 -5.34 0.20 -15.08
C SER A 372 -4.10 -0.68 -14.94
N PRO A 373 -2.90 -0.16 -15.25
CA PRO A 373 -1.65 -0.89 -15.07
C PRO A 373 -1.42 -1.38 -13.63
N MET A 374 -1.95 -0.66 -12.62
CA MET A 374 -1.86 -1.04 -11.21
C MET A 374 -2.70 -2.26 -10.84
N MET A 375 -3.71 -2.59 -11.67
CA MET A 375 -4.60 -3.75 -11.46
C MET A 375 -4.15 -4.99 -12.24
N LEU A 376 -3.04 -4.87 -12.98
CA LEU A 376 -2.48 -5.94 -13.79
C LEU A 376 -1.64 -6.89 -12.93
N LEU A 377 -1.96 -8.18 -13.01
CA LEU A 377 -1.20 -9.25 -12.39
C LEU A 377 -0.75 -10.26 -13.45
N HIS A 378 0.52 -10.59 -13.48
CA HIS A 378 1.01 -11.70 -14.29
C HIS A 378 0.51 -13.02 -13.69
N GLY A 379 -0.47 -13.64 -14.34
CA GLY A 379 -1.16 -14.83 -13.83
C GLY A 379 -0.47 -16.14 -14.21
N GLU A 380 -0.19 -16.33 -15.50
CA GLU A 380 0.45 -17.54 -16.01
C GLU A 380 1.50 -17.22 -17.07
N GLN A 381 2.55 -18.03 -17.11
CA GLN A 381 3.57 -18.03 -18.16
C GLN A 381 3.73 -19.42 -18.73
N TYR A 382 3.67 -19.54 -20.05
CA TYR A 382 4.13 -20.69 -20.82
C TYR A 382 5.30 -20.25 -21.68
N MET A 383 6.35 -21.08 -21.77
CA MET A 383 7.45 -20.89 -22.71
C MET A 383 7.87 -22.21 -23.34
N GLU A 384 8.26 -22.17 -24.60
CA GLU A 384 8.74 -23.31 -25.38
C GLU A 384 10.06 -22.95 -26.08
N VAL A 385 11.05 -23.82 -25.93
CA VAL A 385 12.29 -23.76 -26.70
C VAL A 385 12.08 -24.54 -27.99
N ARG A 386 12.23 -23.87 -29.15
CA ARG A 386 12.02 -24.46 -30.46
C ARG A 386 13.33 -24.85 -31.15
N LYS A 387 14.46 -24.32 -30.66
CA LYS A 387 15.81 -24.63 -31.18
C LYS A 387 16.70 -25.16 -30.08
N PHE A 388 17.22 -26.38 -30.25
CA PHE A 388 18.23 -26.96 -29.38
C PHE A 388 19.48 -27.33 -30.17
N PRO A 389 20.72 -27.16 -29.63
CA PRO A 389 20.98 -26.40 -28.40
C PRO A 389 20.55 -24.93 -28.55
N ILE A 390 20.22 -24.28 -27.44
CA ILE A 390 19.90 -22.84 -27.44
C ILE A 390 21.19 -22.09 -27.86
N PRO A 391 21.14 -21.22 -28.87
CA PRO A 391 22.29 -20.38 -29.19
C PRO A 391 22.68 -19.52 -28.00
N THR A 392 23.97 -19.43 -27.67
CA THR A 392 24.48 -18.57 -26.59
C THR A 392 24.73 -17.13 -27.03
N ALA A 393 24.62 -16.87 -28.33
CA ALA A 393 24.61 -15.54 -28.94
C ALA A 393 23.67 -15.56 -30.16
N ALA A 394 22.80 -14.54 -30.27
CA ALA A 394 21.92 -14.40 -31.44
C ALA A 394 21.44 -12.97 -31.63
N ASN A 395 21.17 -12.58 -32.87
CA ASN A 395 20.37 -11.43 -33.23
C ASN A 395 18.93 -11.92 -33.44
N THR A 396 17.97 -11.41 -32.71
CA THR A 396 16.61 -11.93 -32.75
C THR A 396 15.56 -10.86 -33.07
N LEU A 397 14.41 -11.32 -33.57
CA LEU A 397 13.21 -10.52 -33.75
C LEU A 397 12.05 -11.24 -33.06
N THR A 398 11.35 -10.54 -32.16
CA THR A 398 10.18 -11.08 -31.46
C THR A 398 8.90 -10.47 -31.99
N TYR A 399 7.97 -11.34 -32.38
CA TYR A 399 6.68 -11.00 -32.98
C TYR A 399 5.55 -11.27 -31.97
N PRO A 400 4.83 -10.24 -31.52
CA PRO A 400 3.69 -10.39 -30.61
C PRO A 400 2.42 -10.74 -31.39
N LYS A 401 1.51 -11.45 -30.73
CA LYS A 401 0.16 -11.75 -31.23
C LYS A 401 -0.82 -11.77 -30.07
N LEU A 402 -1.90 -10.99 -30.15
CA LEU A 402 -3.02 -11.14 -29.23
C LEU A 402 -3.74 -12.47 -29.53
N ILE A 403 -3.80 -13.36 -28.54
CA ILE A 403 -4.44 -14.66 -28.68
C ILE A 403 -5.91 -14.55 -28.30
N ASP A 404 -6.18 -14.01 -27.08
CA ASP A 404 -7.53 -13.93 -26.57
C ASP A 404 -7.68 -12.89 -25.45
N VAL A 405 -8.90 -12.36 -25.29
CA VAL A 405 -9.30 -11.57 -24.15
C VAL A 405 -10.56 -12.18 -23.56
N ILE A 406 -10.46 -12.73 -22.36
CA ILE A 406 -11.51 -13.55 -21.74
C ILE A 406 -12.19 -12.73 -20.64
N ASP A 407 -13.51 -12.60 -20.69
CA ASP A 407 -14.31 -11.93 -19.67
C ASP A 407 -14.55 -12.86 -18.47
N LYS A 408 -14.18 -12.42 -17.27
CA LYS A 408 -14.41 -13.16 -16.01
C LYS A 408 -15.40 -12.45 -15.10
N GLY A 409 -16.25 -11.58 -15.64
CA GLY A 409 -17.26 -10.83 -14.92
C GLY A 409 -16.67 -9.62 -14.17
N ASN A 410 -15.79 -9.81 -13.24
CA ASN A 410 -15.12 -8.74 -12.49
C ASN A 410 -13.66 -8.51 -12.90
N ALA A 411 -13.18 -9.21 -13.92
CA ALA A 411 -11.80 -9.12 -14.40
C ALA A 411 -11.71 -9.51 -15.87
N ALA A 412 -10.66 -9.05 -16.56
CA ALA A 412 -10.26 -9.52 -17.88
C ALA A 412 -9.01 -10.39 -17.79
N LEU A 413 -8.95 -11.48 -18.57
CA LEU A 413 -7.71 -12.22 -18.81
C LEU A 413 -7.26 -11.92 -20.24
N VAL A 414 -6.09 -11.32 -20.38
CA VAL A 414 -5.47 -11.08 -21.69
C VAL A 414 -4.38 -12.14 -21.90
N VAL A 415 -4.49 -12.87 -23.00
CA VAL A 415 -3.54 -13.91 -23.42
C VAL A 415 -2.81 -13.41 -24.66
N ALA A 416 -1.51 -13.24 -24.56
CA ALA A 416 -0.65 -12.82 -25.68
C ALA A 416 0.46 -13.84 -25.94
N GLY A 417 0.69 -14.13 -27.21
CA GLY A 417 1.74 -15.00 -27.69
C GLY A 417 2.91 -14.19 -28.26
N TYR A 418 4.13 -14.70 -28.13
CA TYR A 418 5.35 -14.05 -28.59
C TYR A 418 6.24 -15.10 -29.25
N THR A 419 6.49 -14.95 -30.56
CA THR A 419 7.41 -15.83 -31.31
C THR A 419 8.74 -15.10 -31.52
N THR A 420 9.80 -15.63 -30.94
CA THR A 420 11.16 -15.11 -31.13
C THR A 420 11.88 -15.92 -32.22
N LYS A 421 12.35 -15.24 -33.23
CA LYS A 421 13.08 -15.83 -34.38
C LYS A 421 14.51 -15.30 -34.47
N ASP A 422 15.40 -16.11 -34.96
CA ASP A 422 16.70 -15.63 -35.45
C ASP A 422 16.47 -14.62 -36.58
N ALA A 423 17.09 -13.44 -36.46
CA ALA A 423 16.86 -12.34 -37.41
C ALA A 423 17.34 -12.66 -38.83
N ARG A 424 18.38 -13.48 -38.96
CA ARG A 424 19.01 -13.86 -40.23
C ARG A 424 18.34 -15.09 -40.85
N THR A 425 18.23 -16.18 -40.07
CA THR A 425 17.74 -17.46 -40.60
C THR A 425 16.22 -17.57 -40.62
N LYS A 426 15.53 -16.69 -39.85
CA LYS A 426 14.08 -16.70 -39.61
C LYS A 426 13.59 -17.97 -38.90
N GLU A 427 14.48 -18.79 -38.37
CA GLU A 427 14.15 -19.97 -37.59
C GLU A 427 13.53 -19.57 -36.24
N ASP A 428 12.52 -20.28 -35.79
CA ASP A 428 11.90 -20.06 -34.47
C ASP A 428 12.86 -20.55 -33.38
N LEU A 429 13.24 -19.67 -32.47
CA LEU A 429 14.08 -20.00 -31.31
C LEU A 429 13.23 -20.27 -30.09
N PHE A 430 12.27 -19.39 -29.82
CA PHE A 430 11.40 -19.46 -28.63
C PHE A 430 9.96 -19.09 -28.97
N TYR A 431 9.05 -19.67 -28.20
CA TYR A 431 7.65 -19.26 -28.16
C TYR A 431 7.22 -19.04 -26.72
N ASN A 432 6.51 -17.95 -26.45
CA ASN A 432 5.97 -17.62 -25.13
C ASN A 432 4.48 -17.32 -25.19
N GLU A 433 3.73 -17.69 -24.15
CA GLU A 433 2.40 -17.16 -23.89
C GLU A 433 2.37 -16.57 -22.48
N SER A 434 2.04 -15.28 -22.41
CA SER A 434 1.79 -14.58 -21.16
C SER A 434 0.29 -14.42 -20.96
N THR A 435 -0.20 -14.78 -19.78
CA THR A 435 -1.59 -14.52 -19.37
C THR A 435 -1.57 -13.53 -18.22
N VAL A 436 -2.14 -12.35 -18.46
CA VAL A 436 -2.29 -11.32 -17.43
C VAL A 436 -3.74 -11.22 -16.98
N PHE A 437 -3.93 -11.04 -15.68
CA PHE A 437 -5.22 -10.88 -15.03
C PHE A 437 -5.39 -9.41 -14.63
N ILE A 438 -6.46 -8.76 -15.08
CA ILE A 438 -6.70 -7.35 -14.85
C ILE A 438 -8.00 -7.21 -14.06
N ARG A 439 -7.85 -6.87 -12.79
CA ARG A 439 -8.98 -6.71 -11.86
C ARG A 439 -9.81 -5.48 -12.20
N GLY A 440 -11.13 -5.58 -12.02
CA GLY A 440 -12.05 -4.47 -12.26
C GLY A 440 -12.34 -4.20 -13.74
N SER A 441 -11.82 -5.01 -14.66
CA SER A 441 -11.90 -4.82 -16.12
C SER A 441 -12.72 -5.89 -16.84
N GLY A 442 -13.58 -6.60 -16.12
CA GLY A 442 -14.55 -7.55 -16.70
C GLY A 442 -15.91 -6.93 -16.96
N GLY A 443 -16.87 -7.75 -17.40
CA GLY A 443 -18.24 -7.33 -17.67
C GLY A 443 -18.39 -6.60 -19.02
N PHE A 444 -17.45 -6.79 -19.96
CA PHE A 444 -17.50 -6.18 -21.30
C PHE A 444 -18.26 -7.04 -22.33
N GLY A 445 -18.99 -8.07 -21.88
CA GLY A 445 -19.82 -8.94 -22.75
C GLY A 445 -19.02 -9.98 -23.52
N GLY A 446 -17.75 -10.19 -23.20
CA GLY A 446 -16.88 -11.18 -23.82
C GLY A 446 -17.16 -12.61 -23.36
N SER A 447 -16.58 -13.60 -24.06
CA SER A 447 -16.69 -15.00 -23.65
C SER A 447 -16.03 -15.26 -22.29
N PRO A 448 -16.69 -15.97 -21.35
CA PRO A 448 -16.08 -16.38 -20.09
C PRO A 448 -15.09 -17.57 -20.24
N LYS A 449 -14.99 -18.14 -21.46
CA LYS A 449 -14.11 -19.24 -21.83
C LYS A 449 -13.19 -18.83 -22.97
N PRO A 450 -12.01 -19.47 -23.11
CA PRO A 450 -11.15 -19.24 -24.26
C PRO A 450 -11.89 -19.46 -25.58
N THR A 451 -11.69 -18.54 -26.54
CA THR A 451 -12.31 -18.58 -27.87
C THR A 451 -11.36 -19.16 -28.93
N VAL A 452 -10.06 -19.26 -28.62
CA VAL A 452 -9.02 -19.75 -29.53
C VAL A 452 -8.35 -21.00 -28.95
N ALA A 453 -8.10 -21.99 -29.80
CA ALA A 453 -7.35 -23.18 -29.42
C ALA A 453 -5.86 -22.82 -29.19
N ARG A 454 -5.31 -23.29 -28.07
CA ARG A 454 -3.91 -23.07 -27.67
C ARG A 454 -3.16 -24.42 -27.57
N PRO A 455 -1.83 -24.43 -27.59
CA PRO A 455 -1.05 -25.65 -27.35
C PRO A 455 -1.49 -26.38 -26.09
N LYS A 456 -1.59 -27.71 -26.12
CA LYS A 456 -2.02 -28.51 -24.97
C LYS A 456 -1.13 -28.25 -23.73
N ALA A 457 0.19 -28.13 -23.94
CA ALA A 457 1.12 -27.84 -22.85
C ALA A 457 0.88 -26.45 -22.22
N ALA A 458 0.51 -25.43 -23.03
CA ALA A 458 0.18 -24.09 -22.54
C ALA A 458 -1.12 -24.04 -21.72
N THR A 459 -2.06 -24.95 -21.99
CA THR A 459 -3.37 -25.01 -21.32
C THR A 459 -3.47 -26.12 -20.26
N ALA A 460 -2.43 -26.94 -20.11
CA ALA A 460 -2.42 -28.05 -19.17
C ALA A 460 -2.64 -27.59 -17.72
N ALA A 461 -3.54 -28.27 -17.03
CA ALA A 461 -3.80 -28.06 -15.59
C ALA A 461 -3.01 -29.09 -14.79
N TYR A 462 -1.73 -28.80 -14.56
CA TYR A 462 -0.88 -29.69 -13.77
C TYR A 462 -1.30 -29.68 -12.30
N LYS A 463 -1.46 -30.87 -11.71
CA LYS A 463 -1.77 -31.03 -10.29
C LYS A 463 -0.69 -31.88 -9.64
N ALA A 464 -0.14 -31.41 -8.53
CA ALA A 464 0.82 -32.16 -7.74
C ALA A 464 0.23 -33.52 -7.33
N PRO A 465 0.93 -34.64 -7.62
CA PRO A 465 0.49 -35.97 -7.20
C PRO A 465 0.44 -36.12 -5.67
N GLN A 466 -0.45 -36.99 -5.18
CA GLN A 466 -0.60 -37.27 -3.75
C GLN A 466 0.43 -38.33 -3.25
N ARG A 467 1.65 -38.27 -3.77
CA ARG A 467 2.78 -39.11 -3.38
C ARG A 467 3.98 -38.25 -3.04
N LYS A 468 4.99 -38.82 -2.42
CA LYS A 468 6.25 -38.09 -2.18
C LYS A 468 6.84 -37.59 -3.49
N PRO A 469 7.42 -36.38 -3.53
CA PRO A 469 8.11 -35.87 -4.69
C PRO A 469 9.33 -36.75 -5.03
N ASP A 470 9.65 -36.86 -6.32
CA ASP A 470 10.84 -37.57 -6.81
C ASP A 470 12.12 -36.75 -6.58
N ALA A 471 12.01 -35.42 -6.54
CA ALA A 471 13.09 -34.53 -6.16
C ALA A 471 12.54 -33.31 -5.40
N VAL A 472 13.35 -32.80 -4.48
CA VAL A 472 13.08 -31.58 -3.72
C VAL A 472 14.36 -30.76 -3.69
N VAL A 473 14.26 -29.48 -4.08
CA VAL A 473 15.37 -28.53 -3.99
C VAL A 473 14.93 -27.32 -3.21
N GLU A 474 15.73 -26.93 -2.23
CA GLU A 474 15.55 -25.70 -1.46
C GLU A 474 16.71 -24.75 -1.78
N GLU A 475 16.37 -23.52 -2.13
CA GLU A 475 17.36 -22.50 -2.45
C GLU A 475 16.96 -21.15 -1.85
N LYS A 476 17.86 -20.56 -1.07
CA LYS A 476 17.69 -19.20 -0.54
C LYS A 476 18.07 -18.19 -1.62
N THR A 477 17.14 -17.31 -1.98
CA THR A 477 17.41 -16.19 -2.89
C THR A 477 18.32 -15.17 -2.22
N SER A 478 19.14 -14.44 -2.99
CA SER A 478 19.92 -13.32 -2.48
C SER A 478 19.00 -12.15 -2.14
N GLU A 479 19.39 -11.32 -1.17
CA GLU A 479 18.72 -10.03 -0.92
C GLU A 479 18.80 -9.10 -2.13
N ASP A 480 19.87 -9.22 -2.93
CA ASP A 480 20.10 -8.48 -4.18
C ASP A 480 19.52 -9.18 -5.41
N GLN A 481 18.78 -10.28 -5.25
CA GLN A 481 18.28 -11.09 -6.37
C GLN A 481 17.49 -10.29 -7.40
N ALA A 482 16.61 -9.41 -6.93
CA ALA A 482 15.81 -8.57 -7.82
C ALA A 482 16.66 -7.51 -8.54
N ALA A 483 17.66 -6.94 -7.86
CA ALA A 483 18.58 -5.97 -8.44
C ALA A 483 19.41 -6.59 -9.58
N LEU A 484 19.80 -7.85 -9.43
CA LEU A 484 20.53 -8.59 -10.46
C LEU A 484 19.61 -9.05 -11.59
N TYR A 485 18.43 -9.62 -11.26
CA TYR A 485 17.52 -10.15 -12.29
C TYR A 485 16.99 -9.07 -13.24
N ARG A 486 16.69 -7.85 -12.73
CA ARG A 486 16.20 -6.75 -13.58
C ARG A 486 17.12 -6.34 -14.70
N LEU A 487 18.41 -6.67 -14.61
CA LEU A 487 19.40 -6.40 -15.67
C LEU A 487 19.15 -7.21 -16.94
N ASN A 488 18.35 -8.28 -16.86
CA ASN A 488 17.94 -9.06 -18.04
C ASN A 488 16.81 -8.40 -18.86
N GLY A 489 16.28 -7.24 -18.41
CA GLY A 489 15.31 -6.47 -19.20
C GLY A 489 14.10 -5.98 -18.43
N ASP A 490 13.66 -6.64 -17.35
CA ASP A 490 12.52 -6.20 -16.54
C ASP A 490 12.93 -5.08 -15.58
N ARG A 491 12.71 -3.84 -16.02
CA ARG A 491 13.08 -2.62 -15.28
C ARG A 491 11.96 -2.06 -14.43
N ASN A 492 10.87 -2.82 -14.22
CA ASN A 492 9.73 -2.37 -13.42
C ASN A 492 10.20 -1.95 -12.00
N PRO A 493 9.97 -0.69 -11.57
CA PRO A 493 10.41 -0.20 -10.27
C PRO A 493 9.77 -0.93 -9.08
N LEU A 494 8.67 -1.65 -9.27
CA LEU A 494 8.03 -2.51 -8.27
C LEU A 494 9.01 -3.49 -7.60
N HIS A 495 10.06 -3.89 -8.32
CA HIS A 495 11.01 -4.90 -7.88
C HIS A 495 12.26 -4.33 -7.21
N ILE A 496 12.41 -3.01 -7.16
CA ILE A 496 13.63 -2.37 -6.63
C ILE A 496 13.37 -1.11 -5.80
N ASP A 497 12.33 -0.35 -6.11
CA ASP A 497 12.02 0.92 -5.45
C ASP A 497 11.00 0.70 -4.31
N PRO A 498 11.39 0.94 -3.03
CA PRO A 498 10.49 0.76 -1.89
C PRO A 498 9.26 1.68 -1.93
N GLU A 499 9.39 2.90 -2.45
CA GLU A 499 8.26 3.83 -2.50
C GLU A 499 7.27 3.41 -3.59
N PHE A 500 7.77 3.01 -4.77
CA PHE A 500 6.90 2.46 -5.82
C PHE A 500 6.23 1.15 -5.40
N SER A 501 6.95 0.29 -4.68
CA SER A 501 6.43 -0.98 -4.15
C SER A 501 5.27 -0.76 -3.19
N LYS A 502 5.33 0.26 -2.33
CA LYS A 502 4.23 0.65 -1.42
C LYS A 502 2.99 1.09 -2.20
N VAL A 503 3.16 1.87 -3.29
CA VAL A 503 2.05 2.25 -4.17
C VAL A 503 1.37 1.01 -4.76
N GLY A 504 2.15 -0.03 -5.09
CA GLY A 504 1.65 -1.34 -5.52
C GLY A 504 1.01 -2.19 -4.41
N GLY A 505 0.89 -1.68 -3.18
CA GLY A 505 0.31 -2.39 -2.04
C GLY A 505 1.26 -3.37 -1.34
N PHE A 506 2.57 -3.32 -1.61
CA PHE A 506 3.57 -4.18 -1.00
C PHE A 506 4.42 -3.42 0.03
N LYS A 507 4.73 -4.08 1.15
CA LYS A 507 5.54 -3.47 2.22
C LYS A 507 7.00 -3.25 1.82
N THR A 508 7.51 -4.06 0.92
CA THR A 508 8.89 -4.05 0.40
C THR A 508 8.88 -4.44 -1.07
N PRO A 509 9.92 -4.10 -1.86
CA PRO A 509 10.08 -4.60 -3.22
C PRO A 509 9.96 -6.13 -3.26
N ILE A 510 9.28 -6.63 -4.28
CA ILE A 510 9.04 -8.06 -4.47
C ILE A 510 9.92 -8.63 -5.57
N LEU A 511 10.21 -9.92 -5.53
CA LEU A 511 10.94 -10.60 -6.59
C LEU A 511 10.07 -10.72 -7.85
N HIS A 512 10.67 -10.60 -9.01
CA HIS A 512 10.01 -10.82 -10.31
C HIS A 512 9.41 -12.24 -10.38
N GLY A 513 8.18 -12.35 -10.85
CA GLY A 513 7.54 -13.65 -11.05
C GLY A 513 8.35 -14.56 -11.96
N LEU A 514 8.89 -14.00 -13.06
CA LEU A 514 9.74 -14.73 -14.00
C LEU A 514 11.11 -15.10 -13.43
N CYS A 515 11.63 -14.40 -12.42
CA CYS A 515 12.78 -14.87 -11.65
C CYS A 515 12.45 -16.15 -10.88
N SER A 516 11.30 -16.18 -10.21
CA SER A 516 10.82 -17.38 -9.49
C SER A 516 10.58 -18.55 -10.45
N LEU A 517 10.05 -18.29 -11.65
CA LEU A 517 9.93 -19.26 -12.73
C LEU A 517 11.33 -19.80 -13.13
N GLY A 518 12.30 -18.91 -13.33
CA GLY A 518 13.66 -19.27 -13.72
C GLY A 518 14.38 -20.10 -12.67
N VAL A 519 14.26 -19.75 -11.38
CA VAL A 519 14.81 -20.54 -10.26
C VAL A 519 14.19 -21.93 -10.23
N SER A 520 12.86 -22.03 -10.32
CA SER A 520 12.17 -23.32 -10.37
C SER A 520 12.54 -24.13 -11.61
N GLY A 521 12.67 -23.48 -12.77
CA GLY A 521 13.14 -24.10 -14.00
C GLY A 521 14.59 -24.63 -13.91
N LYS A 522 15.47 -23.91 -13.19
CA LYS A 522 16.83 -24.36 -12.87
C LYS A 522 16.79 -25.62 -11.97
N HIS A 523 15.90 -25.68 -10.99
CA HIS A 523 15.73 -26.86 -10.14
C HIS A 523 15.26 -28.08 -10.95
N VAL A 524 14.32 -27.88 -11.91
CA VAL A 524 13.91 -28.96 -12.83
C VAL A 524 15.08 -29.39 -13.72
N PHE A 525 15.82 -28.43 -14.28
CA PHE A 525 16.98 -28.70 -15.14
C PHE A 525 18.06 -29.50 -14.41
N SER A 526 18.44 -29.08 -13.19
CA SER A 526 19.47 -29.77 -12.41
C SER A 526 19.04 -31.16 -11.94
N SER A 527 17.74 -31.41 -11.72
CA SER A 527 17.23 -32.68 -11.24
C SER A 527 16.94 -33.71 -12.36
N PHE A 528 16.47 -33.23 -13.52
CA PHE A 528 15.93 -34.10 -14.58
C PHE A 528 16.50 -33.81 -15.97
N GLY A 529 17.31 -32.76 -16.16
CA GLY A 529 17.90 -32.37 -17.45
C GLY A 529 17.09 -31.33 -18.20
N ALA A 530 17.49 -31.07 -19.46
CA ALA A 530 16.87 -30.06 -20.30
C ALA A 530 15.40 -30.37 -20.59
N TYR A 531 14.59 -29.33 -20.68
CA TYR A 531 13.16 -29.41 -21.00
C TYR A 531 12.85 -28.57 -22.25
N LYS A 532 11.85 -29.05 -23.01
CA LYS A 532 11.37 -28.41 -24.21
C LYS A 532 10.46 -27.20 -23.89
N ASN A 533 9.62 -27.33 -22.89
CA ASN A 533 8.71 -26.28 -22.48
C ASN A 533 8.55 -26.24 -20.96
N LEU A 534 8.04 -25.11 -20.49
CA LEU A 534 7.77 -24.86 -19.08
C LEU A 534 6.50 -24.02 -18.96
N LYS A 535 5.54 -24.48 -18.15
CA LYS A 535 4.36 -23.71 -17.76
C LYS A 535 4.33 -23.50 -16.27
N VAL A 536 3.96 -22.28 -15.84
CA VAL A 536 3.72 -21.94 -14.44
C VAL A 536 2.49 -21.07 -14.27
N ARG A 537 1.89 -21.15 -13.08
CA ARG A 537 0.91 -20.21 -12.58
C ARG A 537 1.50 -19.54 -11.34
N PHE A 538 1.56 -18.21 -11.36
CA PHE A 538 2.01 -17.42 -10.23
C PHE A 538 0.90 -17.37 -9.16
N ALA A 539 1.22 -17.80 -7.94
CA ALA A 539 0.24 -17.97 -6.87
C ALA A 539 0.50 -17.03 -5.68
N GLY A 540 1.70 -16.51 -5.54
CA GLY A 540 2.06 -15.67 -4.43
C GLY A 540 3.35 -14.88 -4.66
N VAL A 541 3.58 -13.94 -3.77
CA VAL A 541 4.71 -13.02 -3.78
C VAL A 541 5.92 -13.67 -3.11
N VAL A 542 7.10 -13.43 -3.68
CA VAL A 542 8.40 -13.77 -3.09
C VAL A 542 9.13 -12.46 -2.76
N ILE A 543 9.72 -12.37 -1.59
CA ILE A 543 10.59 -11.26 -1.21
C ILE A 543 12.05 -11.71 -1.38
N PRO A 544 12.94 -10.91 -1.99
CA PRO A 544 14.37 -11.22 -2.05
C PRO A 544 14.93 -11.59 -0.66
N GLY A 545 15.77 -12.62 -0.60
CA GLY A 545 16.28 -13.19 0.66
C GLY A 545 15.45 -14.35 1.22
N GLN A 546 14.25 -14.60 0.71
CA GLN A 546 13.44 -15.77 1.11
C GLN A 546 13.88 -17.05 0.42
N THR A 547 13.57 -18.19 1.05
CA THR A 547 13.91 -19.53 0.55
C THR A 547 12.78 -20.08 -0.31
N LEU A 548 13.11 -20.53 -1.51
CA LEU A 548 12.20 -21.22 -2.42
C LEU A 548 12.44 -22.73 -2.33
N LYS A 549 11.38 -23.48 -2.04
CA LYS A 549 11.36 -24.94 -2.07
C LYS A 549 10.57 -25.41 -3.27
N THR A 550 11.23 -26.11 -4.20
CA THR A 550 10.59 -26.72 -5.36
C THR A 550 10.47 -28.22 -5.16
N GLU A 551 9.24 -28.71 -5.12
CA GLU A 551 8.89 -30.13 -5.06
C GLU A 551 8.50 -30.61 -6.45
N MET A 552 9.06 -31.72 -6.91
CA MET A 552 9.00 -32.16 -8.31
C MET A 552 8.61 -33.61 -8.42
N TRP A 553 7.69 -33.94 -9.34
CA TRP A 553 7.19 -35.28 -9.63
C TRP A 553 7.36 -35.58 -11.12
N LYS A 554 8.06 -36.66 -11.47
CA LYS A 554 8.23 -37.10 -12.84
C LYS A 554 7.11 -38.07 -13.24
N GLU A 555 6.33 -37.68 -14.24
CA GLU A 555 5.23 -38.44 -14.83
C GLU A 555 5.53 -38.67 -16.34
N GLY A 556 6.15 -39.82 -16.64
CA GLY A 556 6.64 -40.08 -18.01
C GLY A 556 7.71 -39.08 -18.43
N ASN A 557 7.43 -38.32 -19.50
CA ASN A 557 8.32 -37.25 -19.98
C ASN A 557 7.98 -35.87 -19.41
N THR A 558 7.03 -35.76 -18.52
CA THR A 558 6.62 -34.50 -17.89
C THR A 558 7.09 -34.46 -16.42
N VAL A 559 7.66 -33.35 -16.00
CA VAL A 559 7.93 -33.05 -14.59
C VAL A 559 6.87 -32.06 -14.13
N ILE A 560 5.99 -32.52 -13.23
CA ILE A 560 5.04 -31.65 -12.51
C ILE A 560 5.77 -31.08 -11.31
N PHE A 561 5.58 -29.80 -11.00
CA PHE A 561 6.21 -29.19 -9.84
C PHE A 561 5.37 -28.10 -9.18
N GLN A 562 5.71 -27.78 -7.95
CA GLN A 562 5.22 -26.62 -7.21
C GLN A 562 6.38 -25.97 -6.47
N THR A 563 6.30 -24.65 -6.27
CA THR A 563 7.31 -23.91 -5.50
C THR A 563 6.67 -23.15 -4.37
N THR A 564 7.15 -23.37 -3.16
CA THR A 564 6.66 -22.76 -1.92
C THR A 564 7.73 -21.85 -1.33
N VAL A 565 7.33 -20.70 -0.79
CA VAL A 565 8.18 -19.84 0.03
C VAL A 565 8.26 -20.45 1.43
N VAL A 566 9.40 -21.01 1.81
CA VAL A 566 9.60 -21.73 3.09
C VAL A 566 9.29 -20.82 4.28
N ASP A 567 9.76 -19.57 4.21
CA ASP A 567 9.64 -18.56 5.28
C ASP A 567 8.18 -18.22 5.64
N THR A 568 7.25 -18.43 4.70
CA THR A 568 5.82 -18.09 4.89
C THR A 568 4.89 -19.28 4.78
N GLY A 569 5.37 -20.42 4.27
CA GLY A 569 4.56 -21.59 3.95
C GLY A 569 3.61 -21.38 2.77
N LYS A 570 3.67 -20.25 2.06
CA LYS A 570 2.74 -19.91 0.97
C LYS A 570 3.29 -20.34 -0.40
N PRO A 571 2.43 -20.78 -1.33
CA PRO A 571 2.86 -21.11 -2.67
C PRO A 571 3.29 -19.86 -3.43
N ALA A 572 4.43 -19.91 -4.12
CA ALA A 572 4.87 -18.94 -5.11
C ALA A 572 4.42 -19.36 -6.52
N ILE A 573 4.56 -20.66 -6.84
CA ILE A 573 4.21 -21.24 -8.14
C ILE A 573 3.36 -22.48 -7.92
N THR A 574 2.28 -22.59 -8.69
CA THR A 574 1.37 -23.76 -8.71
C THR A 574 1.00 -24.12 -10.15
N GLY A 575 0.35 -25.25 -10.31
CA GLY A 575 -0.14 -25.68 -11.62
C GLY A 575 0.97 -25.78 -12.67
N ALA A 576 2.18 -26.10 -12.24
CA ALA A 576 3.38 -26.02 -13.06
C ALA A 576 3.85 -27.38 -13.57
N GLY A 577 4.37 -27.36 -14.79
CA GLY A 577 4.94 -28.55 -15.42
C GLY A 577 5.93 -28.22 -16.54
N ALA A 578 6.84 -29.13 -16.80
CA ALA A 578 7.85 -29.05 -17.85
C ALA A 578 7.90 -30.38 -18.62
N GLU A 579 7.88 -30.32 -19.95
CA GLU A 579 8.15 -31.50 -20.79
C GLU A 579 9.66 -31.61 -21.05
N LEU A 580 10.26 -32.72 -20.65
CA LEU A 580 11.68 -32.98 -20.82
C LEU A 580 12.02 -33.16 -22.30
N LEU A 581 13.22 -32.75 -22.67
CA LEU A 581 13.78 -33.04 -23.98
C LEU A 581 14.18 -34.54 -24.03
N GLU A 582 13.76 -35.26 -25.08
CA GLU A 582 14.10 -36.67 -25.22
C GLU A 582 15.63 -36.87 -25.29
N GLY A 583 16.13 -37.82 -24.49
CA GLY A 583 17.56 -38.12 -24.42
C GLY A 583 18.39 -37.18 -23.54
N ALA A 584 17.80 -36.14 -22.95
CA ALA A 584 18.50 -35.25 -22.04
C ALA A 584 18.81 -35.99 -20.72
N LYS A 585 20.11 -36.18 -20.44
CA LYS A 585 20.58 -36.60 -19.10
C LYS A 585 20.91 -35.36 -18.30
N ALA A 586 20.52 -35.33 -17.01
CA ALA A 586 21.02 -34.31 -16.11
C ALA A 586 22.54 -34.43 -16.01
N LYS A 587 23.26 -33.39 -16.45
CA LYS A 587 24.68 -33.22 -16.22
C LYS A 587 24.89 -31.76 -15.81
N LEU A 588 24.85 -31.52 -14.53
CA LEU A 588 25.54 -30.39 -13.88
C LEU A 588 26.71 -30.94 -13.11
#